data_768e814b0d2c737a51fd2cd7ba9dc09e
#
_entry.id   768e814b0d2c737a51fd2cd7ba9dc09e
#
_cell.length_a   1.000
_cell.length_b   1.000
_cell.length_c   1.000
_cell.angle_alpha   90.00
_cell.angle_beta   90.00
_cell.angle_gamma   90.00
#
_symmetry.space_group_name_H-M   'P 1'
#
loop_
_entity.id
_entity.type
_entity.pdbx_description
1 polymer ?
#
loop_
_entity_poly.entity_id
_entity_poly.type
_entity_poly.pdbx_seq_one_letter_code
_entity_poly.pdbx_strand_id
1 'polypeptide(L)'
;MKTLNRRDFPGAQYPERIIQFGEGNFLRAFVDWQIDLLNEHTDLNSGVVVVRPIETSFPPSLSTQDGLYTTIIRGLNEKGEAVSDARLIRSVNREISVYSEYDEFLKLAHNPEMRFVFSNTTEAGISYHAGDKFDDAPAVSYPAKLTRLLFERFSHFNGALDKGWIIIPCELIDYNGDAAREVALRYAHDWAPPDALSQWLVQAN
;
A
#
# COMPACT_ATOMS: atom_id res chain seq x y z
N MET A 1 22.37 4.50 -19.74
CA MET A 1 21.54 3.33 -19.44
C MET A 1 20.11 3.69 -19.86
N LYS A 2 19.37 2.84 -20.58
CA LYS A 2 17.98 3.14 -20.91
C LYS A 2 17.12 2.93 -19.66
N THR A 3 16.22 3.88 -19.39
CA THR A 3 15.22 3.74 -18.32
C THR A 3 14.16 2.72 -18.74
N LEU A 4 13.70 1.88 -17.83
CA LEU A 4 12.55 0.99 -18.07
C LEU A 4 11.31 1.84 -18.36
N ASN A 5 10.48 1.38 -19.29
CA ASN A 5 9.18 1.98 -19.59
C ASN A 5 8.27 0.93 -20.25
N ARG A 6 6.96 1.11 -20.16
CA ARG A 6 5.98 0.14 -20.70
C ARG A 6 5.91 0.10 -22.22
N ARG A 7 6.39 1.12 -22.92
CA ARG A 7 6.47 1.10 -24.37
C ARG A 7 7.56 0.14 -24.88
N ASP A 8 8.74 0.15 -24.24
CA ASP A 8 9.87 -0.70 -24.61
C ASP A 8 9.77 -2.11 -23.98
N PHE A 9 9.03 -2.24 -22.87
CA PHE A 9 8.77 -3.48 -22.15
C PHE A 9 7.24 -3.70 -21.97
N PRO A 10 6.51 -3.94 -23.06
CA PRO A 10 5.05 -4.13 -22.99
C PRO A 10 4.68 -5.35 -22.16
N GLY A 11 3.47 -5.35 -21.63
CA GLY A 11 2.92 -6.45 -20.82
C GLY A 11 1.57 -6.09 -20.24
N ALA A 12 1.02 -7.00 -19.45
CA ALA A 12 -0.27 -6.80 -18.81
C ALA A 12 -0.27 -5.56 -17.90
N GLN A 13 -1.40 -4.88 -17.89
CA GLN A 13 -1.78 -3.89 -16.89
C GLN A 13 -2.99 -4.41 -16.15
N TYR A 14 -2.94 -4.35 -14.84
CA TYR A 14 -3.98 -4.88 -13.99
C TYR A 14 -4.82 -3.74 -13.39
N PRO A 15 -6.11 -3.94 -13.09
CA PRO A 15 -6.91 -2.95 -12.38
C PRO A 15 -6.32 -2.67 -11.00
N GLU A 16 -6.36 -1.42 -10.56
CA GLU A 16 -5.85 -1.00 -9.25
C GLU A 16 -6.72 -1.56 -8.14
N ARG A 17 -6.22 -2.57 -7.43
CA ARG A 17 -6.91 -3.26 -6.34
C ARG A 17 -6.12 -3.30 -5.04
N ILE A 18 -4.87 -2.85 -5.09
CA ILE A 18 -3.93 -2.92 -3.97
C ILE A 18 -3.32 -1.55 -3.73
N ILE A 19 -3.38 -1.07 -2.49
CA ILE A 19 -2.62 0.08 -1.99
C ILE A 19 -1.43 -0.47 -1.21
N GLN A 20 -0.26 0.07 -1.47
CA GLN A 20 0.96 -0.30 -0.77
C GLN A 20 1.61 0.92 -0.15
N PHE A 21 1.62 1.00 1.19
CA PHE A 21 2.32 2.06 1.92
C PHE A 21 3.80 1.71 2.08
N GLY A 22 4.62 2.36 1.27
CA GLY A 22 6.06 2.22 1.26
C GLY A 22 6.62 1.63 -0.03
N GLU A 23 7.81 2.08 -0.37
CA GLU A 23 8.58 1.68 -1.56
C GLU A 23 9.86 0.92 -1.20
N GLY A 24 9.91 0.37 0.01
CA GLY A 24 11.06 -0.36 0.53
C GLY A 24 11.31 -1.70 -0.18
N ASN A 25 12.52 -2.23 -0.01
CA ASN A 25 12.93 -3.47 -0.67
C ASN A 25 12.06 -4.67 -0.31
N PHE A 26 11.58 -4.76 0.94
CA PHE A 26 10.72 -5.86 1.35
C PHE A 26 9.43 -5.88 0.51
N LEU A 27 8.70 -4.78 0.44
CA LEU A 27 7.46 -4.73 -0.33
C LEU A 27 7.72 -4.98 -1.81
N ARG A 28 8.72 -4.34 -2.41
CA ARG A 28 9.02 -4.50 -3.84
C ARG A 28 9.57 -5.87 -4.21
N ALA A 29 10.47 -6.43 -3.41
CA ALA A 29 11.14 -7.67 -3.77
C ALA A 29 10.44 -8.93 -3.25
N PHE A 30 9.50 -8.80 -2.32
CA PHE A 30 8.75 -9.91 -1.76
C PHE A 30 7.25 -9.80 -2.06
N VAL A 31 6.57 -8.72 -1.65
CA VAL A 31 5.11 -8.59 -1.82
C VAL A 31 4.75 -8.39 -3.29
N ASP A 32 5.30 -7.37 -3.95
CA ASP A 32 5.01 -7.08 -5.37
C ASP A 32 5.46 -8.21 -6.29
N TRP A 33 6.57 -8.88 -5.95
CA TRP A 33 7.04 -10.07 -6.66
C TRP A 33 6.03 -11.23 -6.58
N GLN A 34 5.43 -11.48 -5.41
CA GLN A 34 4.38 -12.48 -5.25
C GLN A 34 3.12 -12.09 -6.01
N ILE A 35 2.70 -10.82 -5.92
CA ILE A 35 1.53 -10.32 -6.65
C ILE A 35 1.74 -10.48 -8.16
N ASP A 36 2.94 -10.20 -8.66
CA ASP A 36 3.29 -10.35 -10.07
C ASP A 36 3.21 -11.83 -10.52
N LEU A 37 3.68 -12.77 -9.70
CA LEU A 37 3.53 -14.21 -9.93
C LEU A 37 2.06 -14.66 -9.87
N LEU A 38 1.32 -14.20 -8.86
CA LEU A 38 -0.08 -14.55 -8.70
C LEU A 38 -0.93 -14.04 -9.88
N ASN A 39 -0.63 -12.87 -10.41
CA ASN A 39 -1.28 -12.35 -11.61
C ASN A 39 -1.03 -13.19 -12.87
N GLU A 40 0.14 -13.86 -12.96
CA GLU A 40 0.46 -14.75 -14.09
C GLU A 40 -0.17 -16.14 -13.93
N HIS A 41 -0.29 -16.64 -12.69
CA HIS A 41 -0.64 -18.04 -12.44
C HIS A 41 -2.04 -18.24 -11.85
N THR A 42 -2.75 -17.15 -11.53
CA THR A 42 -4.09 -17.18 -10.92
C THR A 42 -4.97 -16.07 -11.49
N ASP A 43 -6.23 -16.05 -11.07
CA ASP A 43 -7.21 -15.01 -11.42
C ASP A 43 -7.14 -13.79 -10.46
N LEU A 44 -6.00 -13.53 -9.80
CA LEU A 44 -5.86 -12.39 -8.88
C LEU A 44 -6.14 -11.07 -9.57
N ASN A 45 -5.59 -10.86 -10.78
CA ASN A 45 -5.83 -9.71 -11.65
C ASN A 45 -5.81 -8.38 -10.90
N SER A 46 -4.72 -8.10 -10.18
CA SER A 46 -4.60 -6.97 -9.27
C SER A 46 -3.33 -6.15 -9.50
N GLY A 47 -3.51 -4.86 -9.75
CA GLY A 47 -2.45 -3.87 -9.84
C GLY A 47 -2.23 -3.15 -8.52
N VAL A 48 -1.00 -2.75 -8.28
CA VAL A 48 -0.54 -2.07 -7.06
C VAL A 48 -0.37 -0.59 -7.32
N VAL A 49 -0.91 0.23 -6.43
CA VAL A 49 -0.56 1.65 -6.32
C VAL A 49 0.36 1.80 -5.11
N VAL A 50 1.60 2.17 -5.36
CA VAL A 50 2.56 2.46 -4.30
C VAL A 50 2.31 3.86 -3.77
N VAL A 51 2.15 3.98 -2.46
CA VAL A 51 1.99 5.24 -1.74
C VAL A 51 3.26 5.53 -0.97
N ARG A 52 3.95 6.60 -1.33
CA ARG A 52 5.14 7.09 -0.62
C ARG A 52 4.71 7.87 0.62
N PRO A 53 4.89 7.33 1.84
CA PRO A 53 4.31 7.90 3.05
C PRO A 53 5.16 8.99 3.69
N ILE A 54 6.41 9.18 3.22
CA ILE A 54 7.36 10.19 3.74
C ILE A 54 7.81 11.13 2.63
N GLU A 55 8.16 12.35 2.99
CA GLU A 55 8.71 13.32 2.07
C GLU A 55 10.21 13.04 1.85
N THR A 56 10.52 12.39 0.74
CA THR A 56 11.91 12.06 0.38
C THR A 56 12.07 11.96 -1.14
N SER A 57 13.26 12.30 -1.63
CA SER A 57 13.62 12.12 -3.03
C SER A 57 14.30 10.78 -3.31
N PHE A 58 14.54 9.96 -2.28
CA PHE A 58 15.20 8.67 -2.41
C PHE A 58 14.35 7.55 -1.78
N PRO A 59 14.20 6.40 -2.45
CA PRO A 59 14.67 6.08 -3.80
C PRO A 59 13.96 6.91 -4.88
N PRO A 60 14.50 6.99 -6.13
CA PRO A 60 13.81 7.64 -7.24
C PRO A 60 12.42 7.03 -7.46
N SER A 61 11.45 7.89 -7.81
CA SER A 61 10.07 7.46 -8.00
C SER A 61 9.96 6.39 -9.10
N LEU A 62 9.17 5.36 -8.84
CA LEU A 62 8.80 4.32 -9.81
C LEU A 62 7.99 4.89 -10.98
N SER A 63 7.34 6.04 -10.82
CA SER A 63 6.61 6.72 -11.89
C SER A 63 7.52 7.12 -13.05
N THR A 64 8.81 7.35 -12.83
CA THR A 64 9.79 7.67 -13.88
C THR A 64 10.06 6.50 -14.83
N GLN A 65 9.62 5.30 -14.49
CA GLN A 65 9.76 4.06 -15.26
C GLN A 65 8.45 3.28 -15.35
N ASP A 66 7.32 4.00 -15.36
CA ASP A 66 5.96 3.45 -15.52
C ASP A 66 5.64 2.33 -14.51
N GLY A 67 6.17 2.41 -13.29
CA GLY A 67 6.01 1.40 -12.23
C GLY A 67 6.87 0.14 -12.42
N LEU A 68 7.62 0.01 -13.51
CA LEU A 68 8.45 -1.16 -13.81
C LEU A 68 9.76 -1.13 -13.03
N TYR A 69 10.18 -2.29 -12.53
CA TYR A 69 11.52 -2.49 -11.96
C TYR A 69 11.89 -3.98 -12.00
N THR A 70 13.16 -4.29 -11.77
CA THR A 70 13.66 -5.66 -11.77
C THR A 70 13.97 -6.10 -10.36
N THR A 71 13.36 -7.21 -9.92
CA THR A 71 13.76 -7.94 -8.71
C THR A 71 14.76 -9.03 -9.10
N ILE A 72 15.86 -9.11 -8.35
CA ILE A 72 16.88 -10.16 -8.53
C ILE A 72 16.93 -11.00 -7.25
N ILE A 73 16.57 -12.27 -7.37
CA ILE A 73 16.67 -13.26 -6.30
C ILE A 73 17.95 -14.05 -6.49
N ARG A 74 18.78 -14.07 -5.45
CA ARG A 74 20.05 -14.81 -5.45
C ARG A 74 20.08 -15.77 -4.27
N GLY A 75 20.62 -16.95 -4.49
CA GLY A 75 20.72 -17.96 -3.44
C GLY A 75 21.38 -19.24 -3.93
N LEU A 76 21.16 -20.32 -3.18
CA LEU A 76 21.52 -21.66 -3.57
C LEU A 76 20.25 -22.46 -3.87
N ASN A 77 20.26 -23.25 -4.94
CA ASN A 77 19.20 -24.21 -5.21
C ASN A 77 19.31 -25.45 -4.29
N GLU A 78 18.39 -26.38 -4.41
CA GLU A 78 18.38 -27.63 -3.63
C GLU A 78 19.64 -28.49 -3.78
N LYS A 79 20.41 -28.29 -4.86
CA LYS A 79 21.67 -28.97 -5.13
C LYS A 79 22.91 -28.23 -4.59
N GLY A 80 22.70 -27.06 -3.94
CA GLY A 80 23.78 -26.20 -3.45
C GLY A 80 24.46 -25.36 -4.54
N GLU A 81 23.91 -25.27 -5.74
CA GLU A 81 24.45 -24.47 -6.84
C GLU A 81 23.98 -23.02 -6.74
N ALA A 82 24.85 -22.06 -7.00
CA ALA A 82 24.50 -20.64 -7.01
C ALA A 82 23.51 -20.32 -8.14
N VAL A 83 22.41 -19.70 -7.78
CA VAL A 83 21.37 -19.25 -8.72
C VAL A 83 21.17 -17.73 -8.61
N SER A 84 20.82 -17.14 -9.74
CA SER A 84 20.43 -15.72 -9.83
C SER A 84 19.26 -15.63 -10.81
N ASP A 85 18.08 -15.33 -10.29
CA ASP A 85 16.87 -15.16 -11.08
C ASP A 85 16.47 -13.69 -11.11
N ALA A 86 16.21 -13.16 -12.31
CA ALA A 86 15.84 -11.77 -12.52
C ALA A 86 14.44 -11.69 -13.12
N ARG A 87 13.54 -11.01 -12.41
CA ARG A 87 12.15 -10.82 -12.85
C ARG A 87 11.83 -9.34 -13.01
N LEU A 88 11.30 -8.99 -14.18
CA LEU A 88 10.72 -7.67 -14.39
C LEU A 88 9.32 -7.61 -13.78
N ILE A 89 9.16 -6.81 -12.74
CA ILE A 89 7.89 -6.61 -12.04
C ILE A 89 7.00 -5.67 -12.84
N ARG A 90 5.76 -6.08 -13.08
CA ARG A 90 4.72 -5.38 -13.83
C ARG A 90 3.46 -5.10 -13.03
N SER A 91 3.34 -5.70 -11.85
CA SER A 91 2.19 -5.56 -10.95
C SER A 91 2.00 -4.13 -10.43
N VAL A 92 3.05 -3.31 -10.37
CA VAL A 92 2.95 -1.92 -9.93
C VAL A 92 2.52 -1.04 -11.10
N ASN A 93 1.37 -0.36 -10.95
CA ASN A 93 0.82 0.53 -11.97
C ASN A 93 1.44 1.92 -11.90
N ARG A 94 1.53 2.49 -10.71
CA ARG A 94 2.03 3.84 -10.44
C ARG A 94 2.44 4.03 -8.99
N GLU A 95 3.11 5.14 -8.73
CA GLU A 95 3.46 5.61 -7.39
C GLU A 95 2.83 6.98 -7.16
N ILE A 96 2.36 7.23 -5.94
CA ILE A 96 1.82 8.51 -5.48
C ILE A 96 2.67 8.98 -4.29
N SER A 97 3.11 10.24 -4.30
CA SER A 97 3.66 10.91 -3.13
C SER A 97 2.55 11.60 -2.36
N VAL A 98 2.31 11.20 -1.12
CA VAL A 98 1.23 11.78 -0.29
C VAL A 98 1.41 13.27 -0.07
N TYR A 99 2.65 13.76 -0.03
CA TYR A 99 2.95 15.17 0.23
C TYR A 99 2.76 16.09 -0.96
N SER A 100 2.93 15.59 -2.18
CA SER A 100 2.76 16.38 -3.41
C SER A 100 1.47 16.07 -4.17
N GLU A 101 0.81 14.94 -3.87
CA GLU A 101 -0.35 14.43 -4.61
C GLU A 101 -1.46 13.98 -3.65
N TYR A 102 -1.73 14.81 -2.61
CA TYR A 102 -2.66 14.44 -1.55
C TYR A 102 -4.09 14.14 -2.04
N ASP A 103 -4.57 14.91 -3.02
CA ASP A 103 -5.90 14.67 -3.61
C ASP A 103 -5.95 13.34 -4.36
N GLU A 104 -4.89 12.98 -5.08
CA GLU A 104 -4.80 11.67 -5.76
C GLU A 104 -4.72 10.53 -4.76
N PHE A 105 -4.03 10.73 -3.63
CA PHE A 105 -4.01 9.79 -2.52
C PHE A 105 -5.42 9.56 -1.97
N LEU A 106 -6.19 10.60 -1.69
CA LEU A 106 -7.57 10.46 -1.19
C LEU A 106 -8.50 9.79 -2.21
N LYS A 107 -8.32 10.03 -3.52
CA LYS A 107 -9.10 9.38 -4.58
C LYS A 107 -8.93 7.86 -4.62
N LEU A 108 -7.86 7.29 -4.06
CA LEU A 108 -7.73 5.83 -3.92
C LEU A 108 -8.89 5.24 -3.14
N ALA A 109 -9.43 5.97 -2.16
CA ALA A 109 -10.58 5.56 -1.36
C ALA A 109 -11.88 5.46 -2.17
N HIS A 110 -11.98 6.15 -3.30
CA HIS A 110 -13.18 6.17 -4.16
C HIS A 110 -13.23 5.00 -5.15
N ASN A 111 -12.12 4.31 -5.37
CA ASN A 111 -12.09 3.17 -6.29
C ASN A 111 -12.83 1.98 -5.68
N PRO A 112 -13.98 1.54 -6.25
CA PRO A 112 -14.77 0.42 -5.70
C PRO A 112 -14.05 -0.93 -5.80
N GLU A 113 -13.08 -1.06 -6.71
CA GLU A 113 -12.28 -2.27 -6.93
C GLU A 113 -11.13 -2.40 -5.93
N MET A 114 -10.75 -1.32 -5.24
CA MET A 114 -9.67 -1.34 -4.24
C MET A 114 -10.04 -2.26 -3.09
N ARG A 115 -9.16 -3.25 -2.79
CA ARG A 115 -9.47 -4.32 -1.86
C ARG A 115 -8.42 -4.56 -0.79
N PHE A 116 -7.14 -4.43 -1.12
CA PHE A 116 -6.04 -4.76 -0.21
C PHE A 116 -5.20 -3.53 0.12
N VAL A 117 -4.71 -3.48 1.35
CA VAL A 117 -3.75 -2.48 1.80
C VAL A 117 -2.58 -3.18 2.46
N PHE A 118 -1.39 -3.01 1.89
CA PHE A 118 -0.12 -3.49 2.48
C PHE A 118 0.65 -2.34 3.08
N SER A 119 1.37 -2.59 4.15
CA SER A 119 2.32 -1.65 4.73
C SER A 119 3.57 -2.38 5.23
N ASN A 120 4.70 -1.70 5.17
CA ASN A 120 5.93 -2.08 5.85
C ASN A 120 6.71 -0.79 6.15
N THR A 121 6.32 -0.14 7.22
CA THR A 121 6.94 1.12 7.66
C THR A 121 8.18 0.81 8.50
N THR A 122 8.12 0.89 9.80
CA THR A 122 9.18 0.42 10.72
C THR A 122 8.49 -0.13 11.97
N GLU A 123 9.25 -0.75 12.89
CA GLU A 123 8.68 -1.22 14.17
C GLU A 123 7.98 -0.08 14.94
N ALA A 124 8.47 1.16 14.81
CA ALA A 124 7.84 2.35 15.38
C ALA A 124 6.75 2.96 14.47
N GLY A 125 6.57 2.43 13.25
CA GLY A 125 5.67 3.00 12.25
C GLY A 125 4.19 2.83 12.58
N ILE A 126 3.80 1.76 13.29
CA ILE A 126 2.45 1.55 13.78
C ILE A 126 2.35 2.13 15.20
N SER A 127 2.30 3.45 15.31
CA SER A 127 2.15 4.14 16.59
C SER A 127 1.20 5.33 16.46
N TYR A 128 0.46 5.60 17.56
CA TYR A 128 -0.38 6.76 17.64
C TYR A 128 0.47 8.01 17.91
N HIS A 129 0.23 9.07 17.14
CA HIS A 129 0.86 10.37 17.30
C HIS A 129 -0.20 11.43 17.64
N ALA A 130 -0.19 11.94 18.85
CA ALA A 130 -1.20 12.88 19.35
C ALA A 130 -1.25 14.24 18.62
N GLY A 131 -0.20 14.54 17.84
CA GLY A 131 -0.12 15.76 17.04
C GLY A 131 -0.87 15.70 15.71
N ASP A 132 -1.20 14.50 15.22
CA ASP A 132 -1.89 14.32 13.95
C ASP A 132 -3.35 14.75 14.07
N LYS A 133 -3.79 15.57 13.13
CA LYS A 133 -5.17 16.10 13.06
C LYS A 133 -5.87 15.58 11.83
N PHE A 134 -7.19 15.53 11.89
CA PHE A 134 -8.04 15.12 10.78
C PHE A 134 -7.82 15.95 9.51
N ASP A 135 -7.64 17.26 9.67
CA ASP A 135 -7.49 18.23 8.55
C ASP A 135 -6.04 18.36 8.05
N ASP A 136 -5.09 17.61 8.62
CA ASP A 136 -3.72 17.58 8.10
C ASP A 136 -3.68 16.98 6.68
N ALA A 137 -2.94 17.62 5.79
CA ALA A 137 -2.84 17.24 4.38
C ALA A 137 -1.39 17.09 3.90
N PRO A 138 -0.69 16.01 4.27
CA PRO A 138 -1.10 14.85 5.07
C PRO A 138 -0.77 14.97 6.58
N ALA A 139 -1.38 14.11 7.39
CA ALA A 139 -0.92 13.82 8.74
C ALA A 139 0.52 13.25 8.72
N VAL A 140 1.22 13.29 9.86
CA VAL A 140 2.63 12.87 9.92
C VAL A 140 2.76 11.33 9.95
N SER A 141 2.01 10.66 10.83
CA SER A 141 2.14 9.21 11.01
C SER A 141 1.45 8.41 9.90
N TYR A 142 1.96 7.19 9.65
CA TYR A 142 1.32 6.24 8.72
C TYR A 142 -0.09 5.85 9.17
N PRO A 143 -0.34 5.48 10.44
CA PRO A 143 -1.69 5.09 10.86
C PRO A 143 -2.72 6.23 10.72
N ALA A 144 -2.30 7.48 10.92
CA ALA A 144 -3.17 8.63 10.69
C ALA A 144 -3.53 8.78 9.20
N LYS A 145 -2.54 8.65 8.30
CA LYS A 145 -2.78 8.64 6.84
C LYS A 145 -3.74 7.52 6.44
N LEU A 146 -3.53 6.31 6.96
CA LEU A 146 -4.41 5.17 6.71
C LEU A 146 -5.83 5.44 7.23
N THR A 147 -5.97 5.94 8.45
CA THR A 147 -7.29 6.22 9.05
C THR A 147 -8.01 7.34 8.29
N ARG A 148 -7.29 8.37 7.81
CA ARG A 148 -7.87 9.41 6.96
C ARG A 148 -8.40 8.85 5.64
N LEU A 149 -7.67 7.91 5.04
CA LEU A 149 -8.10 7.25 3.82
C LEU A 149 -9.31 6.32 4.05
N LEU A 150 -9.34 5.61 5.18
CA LEU A 150 -10.50 4.79 5.59
C LEU A 150 -11.74 5.64 5.86
N PHE A 151 -11.59 6.81 6.48
CA PHE A 151 -12.68 7.77 6.65
C PHE A 151 -13.22 8.27 5.31
N GLU A 152 -12.35 8.59 4.37
CA GLU A 152 -12.73 9.00 3.00
C GLU A 152 -13.56 7.92 2.31
N ARG A 153 -13.13 6.66 2.43
CA ARG A 153 -13.85 5.52 1.86
C ARG A 153 -15.20 5.30 2.53
N PHE A 154 -15.25 5.32 3.86
CA PHE A 154 -16.49 5.25 4.63
C PHE A 154 -17.49 6.30 4.16
N SER A 155 -17.05 7.55 4.04
CA SER A 155 -17.88 8.67 3.63
C SER A 155 -18.36 8.53 2.18
N HIS A 156 -17.45 8.17 1.26
CA HIS A 156 -17.76 8.03 -0.16
C HIS A 156 -18.80 6.93 -0.44
N PHE A 157 -18.70 5.81 0.28
CA PHE A 157 -19.61 4.67 0.11
C PHE A 157 -20.71 4.59 1.17
N ASN A 158 -20.94 5.67 1.93
CA ASN A 158 -22.00 5.77 2.95
C ASN A 158 -21.99 4.61 3.96
N GLY A 159 -20.80 4.16 4.36
CA GLY A 159 -20.63 3.09 5.34
C GLY A 159 -20.99 1.68 4.84
N ALA A 160 -21.03 1.45 3.54
CA ALA A 160 -21.32 0.13 2.98
C ALA A 160 -20.27 -0.90 3.45
N LEU A 161 -20.71 -2.01 4.05
CA LEU A 161 -19.84 -3.02 4.67
C LEU A 161 -19.03 -3.81 3.63
N ASP A 162 -19.55 -3.98 2.41
CA ASP A 162 -18.84 -4.65 1.30
C ASP A 162 -17.74 -3.79 0.68
N LYS A 163 -17.54 -2.58 1.17
CA LYS A 163 -16.52 -1.62 0.72
C LYS A 163 -15.33 -1.49 1.67
N GLY A 164 -15.27 -2.27 2.74
CA GLY A 164 -14.08 -2.38 3.57
C GLY A 164 -12.86 -2.92 2.83
N TRP A 165 -11.69 -2.78 3.43
CA TRP A 165 -10.43 -3.29 2.90
C TRP A 165 -9.85 -4.40 3.77
N ILE A 166 -9.10 -5.29 3.16
CA ILE A 166 -8.26 -6.25 3.86
C ILE A 166 -6.90 -5.56 4.08
N ILE A 167 -6.63 -5.20 5.33
CA ILE A 167 -5.40 -4.51 5.73
C ILE A 167 -4.39 -5.56 6.19
N ILE A 168 -3.22 -5.57 5.55
CA ILE A 168 -2.15 -6.55 5.76
C ILE A 168 -0.87 -5.81 6.14
N PRO A 169 -0.67 -5.46 7.42
CA PRO A 169 0.57 -4.90 7.91
C PRO A 169 1.68 -5.94 7.86
N CYS A 170 2.86 -5.55 7.40
CA CYS A 170 4.04 -6.42 7.29
C CYS A 170 5.21 -5.91 8.14
N GLU A 171 4.95 -5.06 9.11
CA GLU A 171 5.93 -4.57 10.08
C GLU A 171 6.41 -5.70 10.99
N LEU A 172 7.68 -5.65 11.40
CA LEU A 172 8.30 -6.67 12.27
C LEU A 172 7.93 -6.46 13.75
N ILE A 173 6.65 -6.49 14.04
CA ILE A 173 6.11 -6.46 15.41
C ILE A 173 5.10 -7.58 15.60
N ASP A 174 5.05 -8.12 16.81
CA ASP A 174 4.07 -9.14 17.16
C ASP A 174 2.65 -8.55 17.08
N TYR A 175 1.72 -9.32 16.53
CA TYR A 175 0.31 -8.91 16.39
C TYR A 175 0.13 -7.57 15.67
N ASN A 176 0.91 -7.35 14.62
CA ASN A 176 0.90 -6.10 13.85
C ASN A 176 -0.49 -5.69 13.34
N GLY A 177 -1.33 -6.64 12.96
CA GLY A 177 -2.72 -6.41 12.56
C GLY A 177 -3.57 -5.82 13.69
N ASP A 178 -3.44 -6.38 14.91
CA ASP A 178 -4.15 -5.87 16.10
C ASP A 178 -3.66 -4.47 16.46
N ALA A 179 -2.34 -4.25 16.42
CA ALA A 179 -1.74 -2.94 16.68
C ALA A 179 -2.22 -1.87 15.67
N ALA A 180 -2.23 -2.19 14.37
CA ALA A 180 -2.73 -1.29 13.34
C ALA A 180 -4.21 -0.95 13.54
N ARG A 181 -5.03 -1.95 13.87
CA ARG A 181 -6.46 -1.78 14.15
C ARG A 181 -6.69 -0.89 15.38
N GLU A 182 -5.98 -1.16 16.48
CA GLU A 182 -6.10 -0.37 17.71
C GLU A 182 -5.81 1.11 17.47
N VAL A 183 -4.70 1.40 16.76
CA VAL A 183 -4.32 2.78 16.46
C VAL A 183 -5.31 3.45 15.51
N ALA A 184 -5.82 2.74 14.49
CA ALA A 184 -6.83 3.29 13.59
C ALA A 184 -8.15 3.59 14.33
N LEU A 185 -8.60 2.71 15.23
CA LEU A 185 -9.78 2.93 16.06
C LEU A 185 -9.61 4.13 17.00
N ARG A 186 -8.42 4.32 17.54
CA ARG A 186 -8.11 5.49 18.37
C ARG A 186 -8.21 6.79 17.59
N TYR A 187 -7.63 6.88 16.38
CA TYR A 187 -7.80 8.04 15.51
C TYR A 187 -9.26 8.25 15.11
N ALA A 188 -9.99 7.19 14.78
CA ALA A 188 -11.41 7.29 14.44
C ALA A 188 -12.24 7.86 15.59
N HIS A 189 -11.94 7.48 16.83
CA HIS A 189 -12.58 8.03 18.03
C HIS A 189 -12.25 9.50 18.23
N ASP A 190 -10.97 9.88 18.07
CA ASP A 190 -10.51 11.24 18.32
C ASP A 190 -10.97 12.24 17.24
N TRP A 191 -11.11 11.77 15.99
CA TRP A 191 -11.39 12.64 14.84
C TRP A 191 -12.86 12.73 14.44
N ALA A 192 -13.64 11.72 14.68
CA ALA A 192 -15.00 11.60 14.16
C ALA A 192 -15.98 10.95 15.15
N PRO A 193 -16.34 11.61 16.25
CA PRO A 193 -17.54 11.23 16.96
C PRO A 193 -18.78 11.56 16.09
N PRO A 194 -19.69 10.62 15.83
CA PRO A 194 -20.05 9.46 16.60
C PRO A 194 -19.54 8.14 16.04
N ASP A 195 -19.71 7.06 16.80
CA ASP A 195 -19.19 5.70 16.66
C ASP A 195 -19.36 4.97 15.31
N ALA A 196 -19.99 5.58 14.32
CA ALA A 196 -20.31 4.95 13.03
C ALA A 196 -19.06 4.51 12.26
N LEU A 197 -18.02 5.35 12.21
CA LEU A 197 -16.74 4.97 11.59
C LEU A 197 -16.07 3.84 12.36
N SER A 198 -16.00 3.93 13.68
CA SER A 198 -15.40 2.89 14.52
C SER A 198 -16.12 1.55 14.37
N GLN A 199 -17.45 1.55 14.31
CA GLN A 199 -18.24 0.35 14.05
C GLN A 199 -17.97 -0.22 12.67
N TRP A 200 -17.92 0.63 11.65
CA TRP A 200 -17.60 0.20 10.29
C TRP A 200 -16.18 -0.38 10.19
N LEU A 201 -15.18 0.25 10.82
CA LEU A 201 -13.81 -0.28 10.87
C LEU A 201 -13.73 -1.67 11.48
N VAL A 202 -14.54 -1.97 12.48
CA VAL A 202 -14.58 -3.28 13.12
C VAL A 202 -15.26 -4.35 12.25
N GLN A 203 -16.26 -3.95 11.46
CA GLN A 203 -17.14 -4.89 10.73
C GLN A 203 -16.71 -5.12 9.29
N ALA A 204 -16.10 -4.11 8.67
CA ALA A 204 -15.82 -4.08 7.23
C ALA A 204 -14.32 -4.27 6.88
N ASN A 205 -13.40 -4.13 7.87
CA ASN A 205 -11.95 -4.16 7.63
C ASN A 205 -11.23 -5.16 8.52
#